data_daaa052ef47ef5398b5d566b73a97ac2
#
_entry.id   daaa052ef47ef5398b5d566b73a97ac2
#
_cell.length_a   1.000
_cell.length_b   1.000
_cell.length_c   1.000
_cell.angle_alpha   90.00
_cell.angle_beta   90.00
_cell.angle_gamma   90.00
#
_symmetry.space_group_name_H-M   'P 1'
#
loop_
_entity.id
_entity.type
_entity.pdbx_description
1 polymer ?
#
loop_
_entity_poly.entity_id
_entity_poly.type
_entity_poly.pdbx_seq_one_letter_code
_entity_poly.pdbx_strand_id
1 'polypeptide(L)'
;MNWLDQIKWDDKGLVPVIAQEKDTGDVMMFAWMNREALQKTAELKRAVYFSRSRNKLWLKGEESGHVQTVHDIRIDCDNDVVLLKITQLGHEPGIACHTGRHSCFFQSLQPDGWQAVDPVLKDPETIYK
;
A
#
# COMPACT_ATOMS: atom_id res chain seq x y z
N MET A 1 -27.50 3.76 -3.10
CA MET A 1 -26.59 2.68 -2.62
C MET A 1 -25.20 3.24 -2.47
N ASN A 2 -24.57 2.97 -1.36
CA ASN A 2 -23.21 3.43 -1.10
C ASN A 2 -22.23 2.63 -1.96
N TRP A 3 -21.26 3.31 -2.57
CA TRP A 3 -20.25 2.65 -3.41
C TRP A 3 -19.44 1.60 -2.63
N LEU A 4 -19.30 1.74 -1.31
CA LEU A 4 -18.64 0.75 -0.45
C LEU A 4 -19.41 -0.59 -0.41
N ASP A 5 -20.72 -0.56 -0.65
CA ASP A 5 -21.54 -1.76 -0.63
C ASP A 5 -21.34 -2.64 -1.87
N GLN A 6 -20.68 -2.12 -2.90
CA GLN A 6 -20.41 -2.86 -4.13
C GLN A 6 -19.15 -3.72 -4.02
N ILE A 7 -18.37 -3.52 -2.97
CA ILE A 7 -17.14 -4.29 -2.75
C ILE A 7 -17.48 -5.63 -2.10
N LYS A 8 -16.84 -6.67 -2.59
CA LYS A 8 -16.96 -8.01 -2.02
C LYS A 8 -15.99 -8.16 -0.85
N TRP A 9 -16.40 -7.68 0.30
CA TRP A 9 -15.64 -7.83 1.53
C TRP A 9 -15.53 -9.30 1.89
N ASP A 10 -14.38 -9.73 2.42
CA ASP A 10 -14.23 -11.12 2.86
C ASP A 10 -15.01 -11.35 4.17
N ASP A 11 -14.91 -12.55 4.73
CA ASP A 11 -15.64 -12.94 5.94
C ASP A 11 -15.20 -12.13 7.17
N LYS A 12 -14.08 -11.44 7.10
CA LYS A 12 -13.59 -10.58 8.17
C LYS A 12 -13.83 -9.09 7.89
N GLY A 13 -14.52 -8.80 6.79
CA GLY A 13 -14.81 -7.42 6.41
C GLY A 13 -13.61 -6.70 5.78
N LEU A 14 -12.70 -7.44 5.17
CA LEU A 14 -11.48 -6.89 4.56
C LEU A 14 -11.47 -7.08 3.06
N VAL A 15 -10.73 -6.21 2.37
CA VAL A 15 -10.44 -6.31 0.95
C VAL A 15 -8.95 -6.11 0.74
N PRO A 16 -8.30 -6.92 -0.13
CA PRO A 16 -6.89 -6.70 -0.45
C PRO A 16 -6.71 -5.47 -1.32
N VAL A 17 -5.58 -4.79 -1.14
CA VAL A 17 -5.28 -3.52 -1.81
C VAL A 17 -3.87 -3.57 -2.36
N ILE A 18 -3.73 -3.18 -3.62
CA ILE A 18 -2.43 -3.00 -4.27
C ILE A 18 -2.18 -1.51 -4.43
N ALA A 19 -1.03 -1.02 -4.00
CA ALA A 19 -0.62 0.36 -4.24
C ALA A 19 0.40 0.40 -5.37
N GLN A 20 0.07 1.13 -6.45
CA GLN A 20 0.89 1.26 -7.63
C GLN A 20 1.26 2.73 -7.83
N GLU A 21 2.53 3.00 -8.06
CA GLU A 21 2.97 4.37 -8.32
C GLU A 21 2.45 4.84 -9.67
N LYS A 22 1.77 5.99 -9.67
CA LYS A 22 1.06 6.49 -10.85
C LYS A 22 2.02 6.80 -12.01
N ASP A 23 3.15 7.43 -11.71
CA ASP A 23 4.05 7.93 -12.75
C ASP A 23 4.95 6.86 -13.35
N THR A 24 5.33 5.86 -12.57
CA THR A 24 6.24 4.80 -13.03
C THR A 24 5.54 3.51 -13.37
N GLY A 25 4.35 3.27 -12.80
CA GLY A 25 3.66 2.00 -12.90
C GLY A 25 4.17 0.93 -11.95
N ASP A 26 5.13 1.25 -11.11
CA ASP A 26 5.71 0.27 -10.18
C ASP A 26 4.69 -0.14 -9.11
N VAL A 27 4.60 -1.43 -8.85
CA VAL A 27 3.81 -1.95 -7.74
C VAL A 27 4.62 -1.74 -6.46
N MET A 28 4.08 -0.94 -5.55
CA MET A 28 4.81 -0.51 -4.37
C MET A 28 4.58 -1.43 -3.17
N MET A 29 3.33 -1.83 -2.93
CA MET A 29 3.01 -2.67 -1.79
C MET A 29 1.64 -3.33 -1.93
N PHE A 30 1.40 -4.30 -1.07
CA PHE A 30 0.11 -4.97 -0.90
C PHE A 30 -0.30 -4.85 0.57
N ALA A 31 -1.57 -4.56 0.81
CA ALA A 31 -2.09 -4.42 2.16
C ALA A 31 -3.58 -4.76 2.20
N TRP A 32 -4.23 -4.44 3.31
CA TRP A 32 -5.64 -4.71 3.51
C TRP A 32 -6.37 -3.44 3.94
N MET A 33 -7.66 -3.37 3.62
CA MET A 33 -8.53 -2.29 4.09
C MET A 33 -9.82 -2.91 4.60
N ASN A 34 -10.35 -2.35 5.69
CA ASN A 34 -11.74 -2.55 6.04
C ASN A 34 -12.55 -1.40 5.45
N ARG A 35 -13.87 -1.41 5.68
CA ARG A 35 -14.77 -0.39 5.13
C ARG A 35 -14.36 1.03 5.55
N GLU A 36 -14.02 1.21 6.80
CA GLU A 36 -13.60 2.51 7.33
C GLU A 36 -12.29 2.99 6.70
N ALA A 37 -11.32 2.10 6.52
CA ALA A 37 -10.04 2.44 5.90
C ALA A 37 -10.22 2.93 4.47
N LEU A 38 -11.03 2.23 3.69
CA LEU A 38 -11.27 2.61 2.30
C LEU A 38 -12.04 3.93 2.21
N GLN A 39 -13.03 4.12 3.08
CA GLN A 39 -13.77 5.37 3.12
C GLN A 39 -12.85 6.54 3.45
N LYS A 40 -11.99 6.39 4.45
CA LYS A 40 -11.03 7.44 4.82
C LYS A 40 -10.03 7.71 3.71
N THR A 41 -9.57 6.67 3.02
CA THR A 41 -8.67 6.83 1.88
C THR A 41 -9.30 7.70 0.81
N ALA A 42 -10.56 7.45 0.48
CA ALA A 42 -11.28 8.24 -0.51
C ALA A 42 -11.48 9.69 -0.08
N GLU A 43 -11.77 9.91 1.20
CA GLU A 43 -12.01 11.25 1.73
C GLU A 43 -10.73 12.06 1.85
N LEU A 44 -9.67 11.45 2.37
CA LEU A 44 -8.42 12.14 2.66
C LEU A 44 -7.50 12.26 1.46
N LYS A 45 -7.70 11.43 0.43
CA LYS A 45 -6.77 11.30 -0.69
C LYS A 45 -5.37 10.87 -0.22
N ARG A 46 -5.32 10.14 0.87
CA ARG A 46 -4.12 9.53 1.46
C ARG A 46 -4.43 8.10 1.82
N ALA A 47 -3.48 7.19 1.58
CA ALA A 47 -3.72 5.76 1.82
C ALA A 47 -3.82 5.46 3.31
N VAL A 48 -4.95 4.89 3.71
CA VAL A 48 -5.22 4.38 5.05
C VAL A 48 -5.50 2.90 4.90
N TYR A 49 -4.72 2.09 5.59
CA TYR A 49 -4.85 0.63 5.53
C TYR A 49 -5.38 0.08 6.85
N PHE A 50 -5.70 -1.20 6.85
CA PHE A 50 -6.08 -1.92 8.06
C PHE A 50 -5.01 -2.95 8.40
N SER A 51 -4.44 -2.84 9.60
CA SER A 51 -3.45 -3.79 10.08
C SER A 51 -4.15 -5.00 10.68
N ARG A 52 -3.99 -6.17 10.07
CA ARG A 52 -4.61 -7.40 10.55
C ARG A 52 -3.99 -7.86 11.88
N SER A 53 -2.68 -7.67 12.02
CA SER A 53 -1.98 -8.10 13.24
C SER A 53 -2.31 -7.22 14.44
N ARG A 54 -2.53 -5.92 14.22
CA ARG A 54 -2.85 -4.96 15.29
C ARG A 54 -4.35 -4.71 15.42
N ASN A 55 -5.13 -5.18 14.46
CA ASN A 55 -6.58 -5.02 14.41
C ASN A 55 -7.00 -3.54 14.52
N LYS A 56 -6.33 -2.68 13.74
CA LYS A 56 -6.61 -1.24 13.73
C LYS A 56 -6.26 -0.59 12.41
N LEU A 57 -6.79 0.61 12.20
CA LEU A 57 -6.46 1.44 11.03
C LEU A 57 -5.01 1.92 11.13
N TRP A 58 -4.41 2.10 9.96
CA TRP A 58 -3.03 2.52 9.85
C TRP A 58 -2.89 3.51 8.70
N LEU A 59 -2.61 4.77 9.00
CA LEU A 59 -2.33 5.80 8.01
C LEU A 59 -0.90 5.65 7.51
N LYS A 60 -0.75 5.32 6.23
CA LYS A 60 0.58 5.09 5.64
C LYS A 60 1.42 6.36 5.76
N GLY A 61 2.62 6.21 6.32
CA GLY A 61 3.56 7.32 6.50
C GLY A 61 3.34 8.14 7.76
N GLU A 62 2.43 7.73 8.65
CA GLU A 62 2.14 8.45 9.88
C GLU A 62 3.39 8.66 10.74
N GLU A 63 4.24 7.64 10.84
CA GLU A 63 5.48 7.71 11.63
C GLU A 63 6.70 8.03 10.78
N SER A 64 6.77 7.45 9.57
CA SER A 64 7.96 7.56 8.72
C SER A 64 7.98 8.83 7.87
N GLY A 65 6.84 9.47 7.66
CA GLY A 65 6.70 10.56 6.70
C GLY A 65 6.54 10.09 5.26
N HIS A 66 6.61 8.79 5.00
CA HIS A 66 6.51 8.22 3.65
C HIS A 66 5.04 8.00 3.28
N VAL A 67 4.33 9.11 3.17
CA VAL A 67 2.90 9.18 2.89
C VAL A 67 2.62 8.76 1.45
N GLN A 68 1.44 8.19 1.21
CA GLN A 68 0.97 7.91 -0.15
C GLN A 68 -0.21 8.83 -0.46
N THR A 69 -0.01 9.71 -1.44
CA THR A 69 -1.09 10.53 -1.99
C THR A 69 -1.84 9.70 -3.02
N VAL A 70 -3.16 9.65 -2.89
CA VAL A 70 -4.02 8.81 -3.75
C VAL A 70 -4.62 9.66 -4.86
N HIS A 71 -4.38 9.25 -6.10
CA HIS A 71 -4.90 9.94 -7.30
C HIS A 71 -6.10 9.23 -7.91
N ASP A 72 -6.18 7.91 -7.76
CA ASP A 72 -7.24 7.11 -8.34
C ASP A 72 -7.44 5.86 -7.51
N ILE A 73 -8.69 5.45 -7.37
CA ILE A 73 -9.06 4.23 -6.66
C ILE A 73 -9.85 3.37 -7.64
N ARG A 74 -9.34 2.18 -7.91
CA ARG A 74 -9.98 1.25 -8.84
C ARG A 74 -10.34 -0.04 -8.14
N ILE A 75 -11.34 -0.73 -8.67
CA ILE A 75 -11.72 -2.06 -8.21
C ILE A 75 -11.62 -3.00 -9.41
N ASP A 76 -11.26 -4.26 -9.16
CA ASP A 76 -11.12 -5.21 -10.25
C ASP A 76 -12.48 -5.71 -10.75
N CYS A 77 -12.46 -6.58 -11.78
CA CYS A 77 -13.66 -6.96 -12.52
C CYS A 77 -14.70 -7.72 -11.68
N ASP A 78 -14.28 -8.40 -10.64
CA ASP A 78 -15.18 -9.12 -9.73
C ASP A 78 -15.31 -8.47 -8.36
N ASN A 79 -14.83 -7.25 -8.22
CA ASN A 79 -15.05 -6.37 -7.06
C ASN A 79 -14.43 -6.87 -5.75
N ASP A 80 -13.33 -7.61 -5.83
CA ASP A 80 -12.71 -8.18 -4.64
C ASP A 80 -11.24 -7.78 -4.43
N VAL A 81 -10.69 -6.88 -5.26
CA VAL A 81 -9.34 -6.31 -5.07
C VAL A 81 -9.37 -4.83 -5.44
N VAL A 82 -8.82 -4.00 -4.56
CA VAL A 82 -8.71 -2.55 -4.79
C VAL A 82 -7.30 -2.22 -5.29
N LEU A 83 -7.23 -1.32 -6.27
CA LEU A 83 -5.97 -0.77 -6.76
C LEU A 83 -5.94 0.72 -6.50
N LEU A 84 -4.91 1.19 -5.81
CA LEU A 84 -4.67 2.62 -5.62
C LEU A 84 -3.59 3.07 -6.58
N LYS A 85 -3.85 4.17 -7.31
CA LYS A 85 -2.80 4.88 -8.05
C LYS A 85 -2.29 5.98 -7.15
N ILE A 86 -1.02 5.93 -6.77
CA ILE A 86 -0.47 6.79 -5.71
C ILE A 86 0.81 7.50 -6.14
N THR A 87 1.17 8.53 -5.38
CA THR A 87 2.52 9.08 -5.35
C THR A 87 3.11 8.77 -3.99
N GLN A 88 4.26 8.09 -3.98
CA GLN A 88 4.96 7.76 -2.75
C GLN A 88 5.86 8.92 -2.36
N LEU A 89 5.58 9.54 -1.21
CA LEU A 89 6.34 10.68 -0.72
C LEU A 89 7.41 10.27 0.29
N GLY A 90 8.25 11.22 0.68
CA GLY A 90 9.26 11.06 1.73
C GLY A 90 10.68 10.82 1.24
N HIS A 91 10.85 10.42 0.00
CA HIS A 91 12.17 10.15 -0.59
C HIS A 91 12.05 10.16 -2.12
N GLU A 92 13.17 10.37 -2.82
CA GLU A 92 13.20 10.33 -4.29
C GLU A 92 14.29 9.36 -4.72
N PRO A 93 13.95 8.20 -5.38
CA PRO A 93 12.58 7.73 -5.64
C PRO A 93 11.83 7.32 -4.37
N GLY A 94 10.51 7.22 -4.45
CA GLY A 94 9.68 6.92 -3.30
C GLY A 94 10.02 5.59 -2.64
N ILE A 95 9.85 5.51 -1.31
CA ILE A 95 10.13 4.31 -0.53
C ILE A 95 8.83 3.88 0.17
N ALA A 96 8.27 2.75 -0.26
CA ALA A 96 7.07 2.20 0.35
C ALA A 96 7.38 1.17 1.44
N CYS A 97 8.49 0.46 1.32
CA CYS A 97 8.81 -0.67 2.17
C CYS A 97 9.52 -0.23 3.45
N HIS A 98 9.17 -0.84 4.59
CA HIS A 98 9.81 -0.55 5.87
C HIS A 98 11.29 -0.96 5.90
N THR A 99 11.74 -1.77 4.93
CA THR A 99 13.17 -2.12 4.79
C THR A 99 13.99 -0.99 4.16
N GLY A 100 13.35 0.11 3.77
CA GLY A 100 14.02 1.21 3.09
C GLY A 100 14.11 1.04 1.59
N ARG A 101 13.39 0.09 1.03
CA ARG A 101 13.36 -0.16 -0.42
C ARG A 101 12.15 0.52 -1.06
N HIS A 102 12.29 0.80 -2.36
CA HIS A 102 11.25 1.43 -3.17
C HIS A 102 9.94 0.64 -3.12
N SER A 103 10.00 -0.66 -3.40
CA SER A 103 8.85 -1.56 -3.40
C SER A 103 8.99 -2.63 -2.34
N CYS A 104 7.86 -3.06 -1.79
CA CYS A 104 7.83 -4.24 -0.91
C CYS A 104 8.12 -5.53 -1.69
N PHE A 105 7.97 -5.50 -3.01
CA PHE A 105 8.22 -6.66 -3.88
C PHE A 105 9.64 -6.63 -4.42
N PHE A 106 10.63 -6.74 -3.53
CA PHE A 106 12.03 -6.60 -3.88
C PHE A 106 12.79 -7.92 -4.00
N GLN A 107 12.13 -9.04 -3.73
CA GLN A 107 12.74 -10.35 -3.87
C GLN A 107 12.24 -11.02 -5.15
N SER A 108 13.17 -11.56 -5.92
CA SER A 108 12.86 -12.27 -7.17
C SER A 108 13.28 -13.73 -7.03
N LEU A 109 12.48 -14.62 -7.62
CA LEU A 109 12.81 -16.05 -7.61
C LEU A 109 13.90 -16.31 -8.65
N GLN A 110 15.06 -16.74 -8.15
CA GLN A 110 16.21 -17.13 -8.95
C GLN A 110 16.36 -18.66 -8.90
N PRO A 111 17.25 -19.26 -9.73
CA PRO A 111 17.40 -20.71 -9.69
C PRO A 111 17.73 -21.29 -8.30
N ASP A 112 18.42 -20.52 -7.46
CA ASP A 112 18.82 -20.94 -6.11
C ASP A 112 17.83 -20.51 -5.03
N GLY A 113 16.71 -19.86 -5.40
CA GLY A 113 15.71 -19.39 -4.45
C GLY A 113 15.49 -17.88 -4.51
N TRP A 114 14.85 -17.33 -3.49
CA TRP A 114 14.51 -15.92 -3.42
C TRP A 114 15.71 -15.06 -3.13
N GLN A 115 15.91 -14.03 -3.92
CA GLN A 115 17.01 -13.08 -3.74
C GLN A 115 16.52 -11.65 -3.83
N ALA A 116 17.04 -10.78 -2.96
CA ALA A 116 16.77 -9.35 -3.03
C ALA A 116 17.47 -8.77 -4.27
N VAL A 117 16.68 -8.14 -5.15
CA VAL A 117 17.17 -7.58 -6.41
C VAL A 117 17.13 -6.05 -6.43
N ASP A 118 16.50 -5.43 -5.43
CA ASP A 118 16.43 -3.98 -5.31
C ASP A 118 17.23 -3.52 -4.10
N PRO A 119 17.95 -2.38 -4.22
CA PRO A 119 18.79 -1.90 -3.12
C PRO A 119 17.98 -1.23 -2.02
N VAL A 120 18.54 -1.20 -0.82
CA VAL A 120 18.05 -0.34 0.25
C VAL A 120 18.43 1.10 -0.09
N LEU A 121 17.44 1.96 -0.26
CA LEU A 121 17.64 3.35 -0.64
C LEU A 121 17.91 4.24 0.57
N LYS A 122 17.37 3.86 1.73
CA LYS A 122 17.55 4.61 2.97
C LYS A 122 17.54 3.63 4.14
N ASP A 123 18.48 3.79 5.07
CA ASP A 123 18.58 2.94 6.23
C ASP A 123 17.29 3.00 7.04
N PRO A 124 16.64 1.84 7.30
CA PRO A 124 15.40 1.82 8.08
C PRO A 124 15.54 2.48 9.45
N GLU A 125 16.69 2.43 10.09
CA GLU A 125 16.92 3.06 11.38
C GLU A 125 16.78 4.58 11.31
N THR A 126 17.01 5.19 10.14
CA THR A 126 16.86 6.63 9.94
C THR A 126 15.43 7.01 9.59
N ILE A 127 14.60 6.06 9.17
CA ILE A 127 13.22 6.30 8.79
C ILE A 127 12.31 6.30 10.03
N TYR A 128 12.55 5.37 10.96
CA TYR A 128 11.67 5.11 12.11
C TYR A 128 12.32 5.50 13.44
N LYS A 129 12.90 6.66 13.49
CA LYS A 129 13.49 7.16 14.74
C LYS A 129 12.44 7.51 15.78
#